data_fcb8d2c79c13bcdf8ea0f296a2c562b3
#
_entry.id   fcb8d2c79c13bcdf8ea0f296a2c562b3
#
_cell.length_a   1.000
_cell.length_b   1.000
_cell.length_c   1.000
_cell.angle_alpha   90.00
_cell.angle_beta   90.00
_cell.angle_gamma   90.00
#
_symmetry.space_group_name_H-M   'P 1'
#
loop_
_entity.id
_entity.type
_entity.pdbx_description
1 polymer ?
#
loop_
_entity_poly.entity_id
_entity_poly.type
_entity_poly.pdbx_seq_one_letter_code
_entity_poly.pdbx_strand_id
1 'polypeptide(L)'
;VKKDCVDKAPIWCSVDLRDGNQALIEPMSLDEKLEFFQLLVDVGFKVIEVGFPAASETEYQFIRALIEQNMIPDDVTIQVLTQAREHIIKRTFEAVQGAPHAIIHVYNSTSVAQREQVFKKSKEEIKQIAVDGAKLLKKLAKETTGNFTFEYSPESFQGTEVDYALEVCNAVLDIWEPTSDNKAIINLPTTVENAMPHVFASQVEYFNKYLLHRENVLLSLHPHNDRGSGISDAELGILAGADRIEGTLFGNGERTGNVD
;
A
#
# COMPACT_ATOMS: atom_id res chain seq x y z
N VAL A 1 20.35 8.58 -9.52
CA VAL A 1 20.45 7.64 -8.39
C VAL A 1 21.74 7.96 -7.63
N LYS A 2 21.61 8.26 -6.33
CA LYS A 2 22.74 8.74 -5.50
C LYS A 2 23.48 7.66 -4.72
N LYS A 3 22.94 6.45 -4.62
CA LYS A 3 23.57 5.33 -3.92
C LYS A 3 24.32 4.43 -4.91
N ASP A 4 25.53 4.07 -4.57
CA ASP A 4 26.33 3.12 -5.35
C ASP A 4 25.97 1.66 -5.02
N CYS A 5 25.36 1.44 -3.86
CA CYS A 5 24.93 0.11 -3.41
C CYS A 5 23.77 0.21 -2.41
N VAL A 6 23.09 -0.89 -2.22
CA VAL A 6 22.10 -1.08 -1.14
C VAL A 6 22.84 -1.57 0.09
N ASP A 7 22.90 -0.75 1.12
CA ASP A 7 23.60 -1.01 2.39
C ASP A 7 22.70 -1.58 3.49
N LYS A 8 21.38 -1.52 3.30
CA LYS A 8 20.38 -2.04 4.21
C LYS A 8 19.26 -2.71 3.42
N ALA A 9 18.86 -3.90 3.84
CA ALA A 9 17.72 -4.59 3.26
C ALA A 9 16.44 -3.74 3.36
N PRO A 10 15.61 -3.67 2.32
CA PRO A 10 14.32 -3.02 2.39
C PRO A 10 13.37 -3.78 3.33
N ILE A 11 12.30 -3.12 3.75
CA ILE A 11 11.18 -3.81 4.41
C ILE A 11 10.41 -4.55 3.32
N TRP A 12 10.22 -5.85 3.50
CA TRP A 12 9.44 -6.69 2.60
C TRP A 12 7.99 -6.77 3.06
N CYS A 13 7.05 -6.50 2.16
CA CYS A 13 5.62 -6.67 2.39
C CYS A 13 5.08 -7.68 1.37
N SER A 14 4.53 -8.80 1.86
CA SER A 14 3.79 -9.71 0.99
C SER A 14 2.41 -9.13 0.69
N VAL A 15 2.04 -9.06 -0.59
CA VAL A 15 0.69 -8.73 -1.05
C VAL A 15 -0.02 -9.94 -1.69
N ASP A 16 0.49 -11.15 -1.46
CA ASP A 16 -0.06 -12.40 -1.99
C ASP A 16 -1.53 -12.59 -1.66
N LEU A 17 -1.91 -12.37 -0.40
CA LEU A 17 -3.27 -12.60 0.10
C LEU A 17 -4.27 -11.53 -0.33
N ARG A 18 -3.81 -10.38 -0.85
CA ARG A 18 -4.67 -9.34 -1.40
C ARG A 18 -4.53 -9.27 -2.92
N ASP A 19 -3.44 -8.72 -3.43
CA ASP A 19 -3.26 -8.46 -4.86
C ASP A 19 -3.07 -9.76 -5.65
N GLY A 20 -2.27 -10.68 -5.10
CA GLY A 20 -2.09 -12.01 -5.65
C GLY A 20 -3.40 -12.81 -5.68
N ASN A 21 -4.14 -12.83 -4.57
CA ASN A 21 -5.42 -13.53 -4.49
C ASN A 21 -6.49 -12.93 -5.41
N GLN A 22 -6.50 -11.61 -5.56
CA GLN A 22 -7.43 -10.89 -6.44
C GLN A 22 -7.29 -11.32 -7.92
N ALA A 23 -6.09 -11.75 -8.32
CA ALA A 23 -5.80 -12.19 -9.68
C ALA A 23 -6.21 -13.65 -9.97
N LEU A 24 -6.52 -14.43 -8.96
CA LEU A 24 -6.92 -15.83 -9.13
C LEU A 24 -8.30 -15.95 -9.76
N ILE A 25 -8.47 -16.91 -10.68
CA ILE A 25 -9.77 -17.22 -11.29
C ILE A 25 -10.77 -17.65 -10.21
N GLU A 26 -10.32 -18.49 -9.28
CA GLU A 26 -11.03 -18.87 -8.06
C GLU A 26 -10.22 -18.32 -6.88
N PRO A 27 -10.69 -17.23 -6.24
CA PRO A 27 -10.04 -16.69 -5.06
C PRO A 27 -10.01 -17.72 -3.92
N MET A 28 -8.96 -17.65 -3.10
CA MET A 28 -8.80 -18.55 -1.96
C MET A 28 -10.01 -18.48 -1.01
N SER A 29 -10.42 -19.65 -0.54
CA SER A 29 -11.37 -19.80 0.57
C SER A 29 -10.77 -19.27 1.88
N LEU A 30 -11.60 -19.15 2.91
CA LEU A 30 -11.16 -18.74 4.24
C LEU A 30 -10.04 -19.65 4.78
N ASP A 31 -10.22 -20.97 4.68
CA ASP A 31 -9.26 -21.95 5.21
C ASP A 31 -7.92 -21.88 4.46
N GLU A 32 -7.95 -21.77 3.13
CA GLU A 32 -6.75 -21.60 2.31
C GLU A 32 -6.00 -20.29 2.65
N LYS A 33 -6.73 -19.20 2.89
CA LYS A 33 -6.11 -17.93 3.31
C LYS A 33 -5.43 -18.04 4.69
N LEU A 34 -6.05 -18.74 5.63
CA LEU A 34 -5.48 -18.97 6.96
C LEU A 34 -4.19 -19.81 6.88
N GLU A 35 -4.21 -20.87 6.08
CA GLU A 35 -3.02 -21.70 5.83
C GLU A 35 -1.91 -20.91 5.14
N PHE A 36 -2.26 -20.12 4.12
CA PHE A 36 -1.28 -19.31 3.40
C PHE A 36 -0.71 -18.16 4.25
N PHE A 37 -1.51 -17.57 5.12
CA PHE A 37 -1.01 -16.59 6.09
C PHE A 37 0.05 -17.21 7.01
N GLN A 38 -0.21 -18.40 7.53
CA GLN A 38 0.77 -19.11 8.35
C GLN A 38 2.05 -19.42 7.57
N LEU A 39 1.94 -19.83 6.30
CA LEU A 39 3.10 -20.04 5.44
C LEU A 39 3.94 -18.78 5.28
N LEU A 40 3.32 -17.61 5.06
CA LEU A 40 4.03 -16.32 4.94
C LEU A 40 4.76 -15.95 6.25
N VAL A 41 4.13 -16.22 7.39
CA VAL A 41 4.76 -16.03 8.72
C VAL A 41 5.97 -16.97 8.87
N ASP A 42 5.84 -18.24 8.50
CA ASP A 42 6.90 -19.23 8.59
C ASP A 42 8.09 -18.91 7.63
N VAL A 43 7.81 -18.36 6.45
CA VAL A 43 8.82 -17.83 5.52
C VAL A 43 9.58 -16.65 6.14
N GLY A 44 8.94 -15.89 7.04
CA GLY A 44 9.57 -14.82 7.81
C GLY A 44 9.11 -13.41 7.45
N PHE A 45 8.02 -13.25 6.70
CA PHE A 45 7.45 -11.93 6.44
C PHE A 45 6.99 -11.27 7.73
N LYS A 46 7.30 -9.97 7.87
CA LYS A 46 6.92 -9.15 9.03
C LYS A 46 5.82 -8.13 8.69
N VAL A 47 5.55 -7.93 7.41
CA VAL A 47 4.41 -7.13 6.92
C VAL A 47 3.69 -7.95 5.86
N ILE A 48 2.38 -8.16 6.06
CA ILE A 48 1.55 -8.98 5.17
C ILE A 48 0.25 -8.23 4.89
N GLU A 49 0.00 -7.88 3.61
CA GLU A 49 -1.28 -7.33 3.19
C GLU A 49 -2.30 -8.46 3.05
N VAL A 50 -3.19 -8.55 4.03
CA VAL A 50 -4.08 -9.70 4.20
C VAL A 50 -5.38 -9.61 3.40
N GLY A 51 -5.78 -8.41 2.94
CA GLY A 51 -6.97 -8.31 2.12
C GLY A 51 -7.58 -6.92 2.03
N PHE A 52 -8.77 -6.89 1.41
CA PHE A 52 -9.62 -5.72 1.28
C PHE A 52 -10.98 -6.01 1.96
N PRO A 53 -11.11 -5.74 3.26
CA PRO A 53 -12.24 -6.23 4.07
C PRO A 53 -13.62 -5.75 3.61
N ALA A 54 -13.68 -4.63 2.89
CA ALA A 54 -14.93 -4.11 2.35
C ALA A 54 -15.31 -4.70 0.97
N ALA A 55 -14.43 -5.49 0.36
CA ALA A 55 -14.68 -6.07 -0.97
C ALA A 55 -15.61 -7.27 -0.92
N SER A 56 -15.52 -8.11 0.11
CA SER A 56 -16.37 -9.31 0.27
C SER A 56 -16.48 -9.76 1.72
N GLU A 57 -17.47 -10.60 1.99
CA GLU A 57 -17.63 -11.19 3.33
C GLU A 57 -16.46 -12.13 3.67
N THR A 58 -15.94 -12.89 2.71
CA THR A 58 -14.76 -13.75 2.92
C THR A 58 -13.55 -12.93 3.37
N GLU A 59 -13.28 -11.80 2.73
CA GLU A 59 -12.21 -10.88 3.11
C GLU A 59 -12.39 -10.36 4.54
N TYR A 60 -13.60 -9.98 4.90
CA TYR A 60 -13.92 -9.51 6.24
C TYR A 60 -13.72 -10.62 7.29
N GLN A 61 -14.29 -11.80 7.06
CA GLN A 61 -14.21 -12.92 7.98
C GLN A 61 -12.78 -13.43 8.18
N PHE A 62 -11.97 -13.40 7.12
CA PHE A 62 -10.55 -13.77 7.21
C PHE A 62 -9.79 -12.86 8.18
N ILE A 63 -9.94 -11.54 8.06
CA ILE A 63 -9.27 -10.59 8.96
C ILE A 63 -9.78 -10.76 10.40
N ARG A 64 -11.08 -10.95 10.58
CA ARG A 64 -11.63 -11.23 11.91
C ARG A 64 -11.08 -12.52 12.50
N ALA A 65 -10.99 -13.59 11.70
CA ALA A 65 -10.42 -14.87 12.17
C ALA A 65 -8.96 -14.71 12.62
N LEU A 66 -8.12 -13.99 11.86
CA LEU A 66 -6.73 -13.72 12.26
C LEU A 66 -6.63 -13.04 13.64
N ILE A 67 -7.51 -12.06 13.90
CA ILE A 67 -7.52 -11.29 15.15
C ILE A 67 -8.13 -12.12 16.31
N GLU A 68 -9.30 -12.69 16.11
CA GLU A 68 -10.07 -13.38 17.13
C GLU A 68 -9.43 -14.70 17.59
N GLN A 69 -8.72 -15.37 16.68
CA GLN A 69 -7.98 -16.61 16.97
C GLN A 69 -6.52 -16.36 17.39
N ASN A 70 -6.10 -15.10 17.54
CA ASN A 70 -4.73 -14.71 17.91
C ASN A 70 -3.66 -15.32 16.98
N MET A 71 -3.91 -15.32 15.67
CA MET A 71 -3.00 -15.90 14.70
C MET A 71 -1.88 -14.95 14.27
N ILE A 72 -1.95 -13.67 14.64
CA ILE A 72 -0.97 -12.64 14.27
C ILE A 72 0.14 -12.65 15.32
N PRO A 73 1.39 -13.04 14.96
CA PRO A 73 2.52 -12.96 15.90
C PRO A 73 2.83 -11.52 16.31
N ASP A 74 3.42 -11.33 17.48
CA ASP A 74 3.74 -10.01 18.06
C ASP A 74 4.67 -9.17 17.17
N ASP A 75 5.49 -9.82 16.33
CA ASP A 75 6.45 -9.18 15.44
C ASP A 75 5.95 -9.08 13.98
N VAL A 76 4.68 -9.41 13.73
CA VAL A 76 4.03 -9.31 12.42
C VAL A 76 2.97 -8.20 12.43
N THR A 77 3.01 -7.37 11.42
CA THR A 77 2.01 -6.32 11.16
C THR A 77 1.15 -6.73 9.98
N ILE A 78 -0.16 -6.79 10.16
CA ILE A 78 -1.08 -6.97 9.03
C ILE A 78 -1.34 -5.63 8.35
N GLN A 79 -1.56 -5.68 7.04
CA GLN A 79 -1.98 -4.53 6.23
C GLN A 79 -3.32 -4.83 5.59
N VAL A 80 -4.18 -3.83 5.51
CA VAL A 80 -5.50 -3.95 4.87
C VAL A 80 -5.75 -2.79 3.93
N LEU A 81 -6.24 -3.11 2.73
CA LEU A 81 -6.56 -2.11 1.71
C LEU A 81 -7.94 -1.49 1.96
N THR A 82 -8.06 -0.20 1.71
CA THR A 82 -9.34 0.53 1.72
C THR A 82 -9.34 1.63 0.67
N GLN A 83 -10.46 1.79 -0.03
CA GLN A 83 -10.63 2.93 -0.93
C GLN A 83 -11.00 4.18 -0.12
N ALA A 84 -10.60 5.38 -0.58
CA ALA A 84 -10.91 6.66 0.05
C ALA A 84 -12.41 7.04 -0.10
N ARG A 85 -13.29 6.21 0.47
CA ARG A 85 -14.75 6.40 0.57
C ARG A 85 -15.21 6.08 1.98
N GLU A 86 -16.05 6.93 2.54
CA GLU A 86 -16.42 6.88 3.96
C GLU A 86 -16.95 5.52 4.40
N HIS A 87 -17.90 4.92 3.68
CA HIS A 87 -18.48 3.62 4.05
C HIS A 87 -17.48 2.47 3.94
N ILE A 88 -16.54 2.53 2.97
CA ILE A 88 -15.47 1.54 2.79
C ILE A 88 -14.49 1.63 3.95
N ILE A 89 -14.03 2.83 4.29
CA ILE A 89 -13.11 3.07 5.40
C ILE A 89 -13.74 2.61 6.72
N LYS A 90 -15.01 2.93 6.98
CA LYS A 90 -15.71 2.48 8.20
C LYS A 90 -15.74 0.95 8.31
N ARG A 91 -16.10 0.25 7.22
CA ARG A 91 -16.11 -1.22 7.19
C ARG A 91 -14.72 -1.80 7.44
N THR A 92 -13.67 -1.14 6.95
CA THR A 92 -12.28 -1.53 7.19
C THR A 92 -11.93 -1.43 8.68
N PHE A 93 -12.27 -0.33 9.36
CA PHE A 93 -12.02 -0.21 10.79
C PHE A 93 -12.83 -1.18 11.65
N GLU A 94 -14.06 -1.53 11.25
CA GLU A 94 -14.82 -2.61 11.88
C GLU A 94 -14.07 -3.96 11.79
N ALA A 95 -13.48 -4.26 10.64
CA ALA A 95 -12.74 -5.50 10.41
C ALA A 95 -11.45 -5.60 11.24
N VAL A 96 -10.71 -4.49 11.43
CA VAL A 96 -9.42 -4.49 12.14
C VAL A 96 -9.54 -4.18 13.63
N GLN A 97 -10.74 -4.03 14.16
CA GLN A 97 -10.94 -3.75 15.58
C GLN A 97 -10.26 -4.82 16.45
N GLY A 98 -9.40 -4.38 17.37
CA GLY A 98 -8.65 -5.28 18.25
C GLY A 98 -7.37 -5.84 17.66
N ALA A 99 -6.98 -5.44 16.44
CA ALA A 99 -5.71 -5.85 15.86
C ALA A 99 -4.52 -5.34 16.71
N PRO A 100 -3.51 -6.17 17.01
CA PRO A 100 -2.34 -5.75 17.75
C PRO A 100 -1.53 -4.69 17.00
N HIS A 101 -1.32 -4.89 15.71
CA HIS A 101 -0.69 -3.95 14.77
C HIS A 101 -1.34 -4.07 13.39
N ALA A 102 -1.89 -2.97 12.87
CA ALA A 102 -2.45 -2.94 11.51
C ALA A 102 -2.05 -1.68 10.75
N ILE A 103 -1.67 -1.86 9.48
CA ILE A 103 -1.51 -0.78 8.52
C ILE A 103 -2.85 -0.62 7.79
N ILE A 104 -3.41 0.58 7.81
CA ILE A 104 -4.59 0.93 7.03
C ILE A 104 -4.11 1.60 5.75
N HIS A 105 -4.14 0.86 4.65
CA HIS A 105 -3.68 1.28 3.35
C HIS A 105 -4.83 1.90 2.55
N VAL A 106 -4.89 3.22 2.51
CA VAL A 106 -5.92 3.95 1.76
C VAL A 106 -5.40 4.40 0.41
N TYR A 107 -6.23 4.31 -0.62
CA TYR A 107 -5.91 4.76 -1.96
C TYR A 107 -7.05 5.51 -2.64
N ASN A 108 -6.71 6.31 -3.62
CA ASN A 108 -7.60 6.79 -4.67
C ASN A 108 -6.80 7.05 -5.95
N SER A 109 -7.48 6.91 -7.09
CA SER A 109 -6.84 7.12 -8.40
C SER A 109 -6.55 8.58 -8.65
N THR A 110 -5.34 8.87 -9.12
CA THR A 110 -4.85 10.24 -9.36
C THR A 110 -4.48 10.51 -10.82
N SER A 111 -4.45 9.47 -11.68
CA SER A 111 -3.99 9.59 -13.07
C SER A 111 -4.87 10.51 -13.92
N VAL A 112 -4.27 11.06 -14.98
CA VAL A 112 -4.97 11.91 -15.96
C VAL A 112 -6.19 11.20 -16.53
N ALA A 113 -6.03 9.95 -16.99
CA ALA A 113 -7.12 9.19 -17.59
C ALA A 113 -8.30 8.97 -16.60
N GLN A 114 -8.00 8.65 -15.34
CA GLN A 114 -9.02 8.45 -14.31
C GLN A 114 -9.74 9.77 -13.98
N ARG A 115 -9.00 10.86 -13.83
CA ARG A 115 -9.59 12.17 -13.52
C ARG A 115 -10.54 12.65 -14.63
N GLU A 116 -10.09 12.58 -15.88
CA GLU A 116 -10.80 13.17 -17.02
C GLU A 116 -11.91 12.28 -17.56
N GLN A 117 -11.67 10.97 -17.65
CA GLN A 117 -12.60 10.07 -18.34
C GLN A 117 -13.55 9.34 -17.38
N VAL A 118 -13.07 8.95 -16.19
CA VAL A 118 -13.86 8.16 -15.23
C VAL A 118 -14.56 9.06 -14.22
N PHE A 119 -13.80 9.83 -13.45
CA PHE A 119 -14.37 10.66 -12.38
C PHE A 119 -14.92 11.99 -12.90
N LYS A 120 -14.38 12.50 -14.00
CA LYS A 120 -14.71 13.84 -14.56
C LYS A 120 -14.55 14.93 -13.49
N LYS A 121 -13.42 14.87 -12.78
CA LYS A 121 -13.05 15.73 -11.66
C LYS A 121 -11.74 16.45 -11.90
N SER A 122 -11.65 17.66 -11.34
CA SER A 122 -10.43 18.45 -11.32
C SER A 122 -9.38 17.83 -10.39
N LYS A 123 -8.12 18.26 -10.53
CA LYS A 123 -7.02 17.88 -9.62
C LYS A 123 -7.37 18.18 -8.16
N GLU A 124 -7.94 19.35 -7.90
CA GLU A 124 -8.33 19.78 -6.55
C GLU A 124 -9.39 18.86 -5.93
N GLU A 125 -10.43 18.49 -6.70
CA GLU A 125 -11.46 17.57 -6.22
C GLU A 125 -10.91 16.16 -5.93
N ILE A 126 -9.97 15.67 -6.75
CA ILE A 126 -9.32 14.37 -6.52
C ILE A 126 -8.40 14.43 -5.29
N LYS A 127 -7.63 15.51 -5.12
CA LYS A 127 -6.82 15.74 -3.92
C LYS A 127 -7.70 15.81 -2.66
N GLN A 128 -8.85 16.46 -2.75
CA GLN A 128 -9.79 16.54 -1.64
C GLN A 128 -10.31 15.16 -1.19
N ILE A 129 -10.51 14.21 -2.11
CA ILE A 129 -10.87 12.81 -1.76
C ILE A 129 -9.77 12.17 -0.89
N ALA A 130 -8.50 12.35 -1.24
CA ALA A 130 -7.38 11.84 -0.45
C ALA A 130 -7.33 12.48 0.95
N VAL A 131 -7.48 13.80 1.01
CA VAL A 131 -7.49 14.57 2.27
C VAL A 131 -8.65 14.16 3.17
N ASP A 132 -9.85 13.99 2.63
CA ASP A 132 -11.02 13.58 3.41
C ASP A 132 -10.85 12.13 3.93
N GLY A 133 -10.31 11.24 3.10
CA GLY A 133 -9.92 9.90 3.51
C GLY A 133 -8.91 9.92 4.66
N ALA A 134 -7.84 10.71 4.52
CA ALA A 134 -6.81 10.85 5.56
C ALA A 134 -7.36 11.36 6.90
N LYS A 135 -8.25 12.36 6.86
CA LYS A 135 -8.94 12.87 8.06
C LYS A 135 -9.79 11.81 8.72
N LEU A 136 -10.52 11.04 7.92
CA LEU A 136 -11.40 9.98 8.43
C LEU A 136 -10.59 8.86 9.07
N LEU A 137 -9.46 8.43 8.46
CA LEU A 137 -8.56 7.45 9.06
C LEU A 137 -8.07 7.94 10.44
N LYS A 138 -7.56 9.18 10.51
CA LYS A 138 -7.07 9.78 11.77
C LYS A 138 -8.14 9.86 12.85
N LYS A 139 -9.40 10.10 12.45
CA LYS A 139 -10.55 10.11 13.37
C LYS A 139 -10.86 8.71 13.87
N LEU A 140 -11.09 7.76 12.97
CA LEU A 140 -11.54 6.41 13.33
C LEU A 140 -10.48 5.63 14.10
N ALA A 141 -9.19 5.85 13.84
CA ALA A 141 -8.11 5.24 14.61
C ALA A 141 -8.13 5.63 16.10
N LYS A 142 -8.67 6.81 16.44
CA LYS A 142 -8.85 7.23 17.85
C LYS A 142 -10.09 6.60 18.50
N GLU A 143 -11.05 6.18 17.71
CA GLU A 143 -12.34 5.63 18.15
C GLU A 143 -12.32 4.09 18.16
N THR A 144 -11.32 3.46 17.55
CA THR A 144 -11.21 2.01 17.37
C THR A 144 -10.10 1.44 18.25
N THR A 145 -10.37 0.32 18.91
CA THR A 145 -9.34 -0.40 19.68
C THR A 145 -8.35 -1.09 18.74
N GLY A 146 -7.07 -0.82 18.92
CA GLY A 146 -5.97 -1.36 18.10
C GLY A 146 -4.81 -0.39 18.01
N ASN A 147 -3.76 -0.81 17.33
CA ASN A 147 -2.61 0.03 17.02
C ASN A 147 -2.50 0.18 15.50
N PHE A 148 -2.59 1.42 15.00
CA PHE A 148 -2.75 1.68 13.58
C PHE A 148 -1.63 2.58 13.03
N THR A 149 -1.06 2.13 11.91
CA THR A 149 -0.21 2.92 11.02
C THR A 149 -0.98 3.20 9.73
N PHE A 150 -0.71 4.33 9.08
CA PHE A 150 -1.42 4.70 7.85
C PHE A 150 -0.50 4.63 6.65
N GLU A 151 -1.06 4.10 5.56
CA GLU A 151 -0.43 4.09 4.25
C GLU A 151 -1.34 4.75 3.22
N TYR A 152 -0.76 5.54 2.31
CA TYR A 152 -1.46 6.15 1.19
C TYR A 152 -0.79 5.81 -0.13
N SER A 153 -1.61 5.41 -1.12
CA SER A 153 -1.19 5.22 -2.52
C SER A 153 -1.93 6.17 -3.46
N PRO A 154 -1.22 7.02 -4.22
CA PRO A 154 -1.78 7.67 -5.41
C PRO A 154 -1.87 6.63 -6.53
N GLU A 155 -2.99 5.92 -6.62
CA GLU A 155 -3.20 4.83 -7.57
C GLU A 155 -2.97 5.31 -9.01
N SER A 156 -2.40 4.44 -9.85
CA SER A 156 -1.95 4.76 -11.20
C SER A 156 -0.89 5.87 -11.23
N PHE A 157 0.08 5.77 -10.31
CA PHE A 157 1.14 6.76 -10.13
C PHE A 157 1.89 7.10 -11.42
N GLN A 158 2.27 6.10 -12.23
CA GLN A 158 2.97 6.35 -13.49
C GLN A 158 2.12 7.05 -14.57
N GLY A 159 0.79 7.05 -14.42
CA GLY A 159 -0.14 7.81 -15.26
C GLY A 159 -0.50 9.18 -14.68
N THR A 160 0.14 9.57 -13.57
CA THR A 160 -0.09 10.83 -12.85
C THR A 160 1.11 11.75 -13.05
N GLU A 161 0.88 13.06 -13.18
CA GLU A 161 1.96 14.04 -13.16
C GLU A 161 2.69 13.97 -11.81
N VAL A 162 4.01 13.84 -11.83
CA VAL A 162 4.81 13.59 -10.63
C VAL A 162 4.67 14.70 -9.58
N ASP A 163 4.62 15.95 -10.02
CA ASP A 163 4.43 17.10 -9.12
C ASP A 163 3.06 17.07 -8.44
N TYR A 164 2.02 16.67 -9.18
CA TYR A 164 0.68 16.55 -8.65
C TYR A 164 0.55 15.35 -7.69
N ALA A 165 1.15 14.21 -8.02
CA ALA A 165 1.19 13.08 -7.08
C ALA A 165 1.88 13.45 -5.77
N LEU A 166 3.00 14.18 -5.84
CA LEU A 166 3.70 14.70 -4.66
C LEU A 166 2.84 15.68 -3.85
N GLU A 167 2.12 16.58 -4.53
CA GLU A 167 1.20 17.53 -3.89
C GLU A 167 0.10 16.79 -3.10
N VAL A 168 -0.51 15.76 -3.69
CA VAL A 168 -1.54 14.96 -3.02
C VAL A 168 -0.96 14.21 -1.82
N CYS A 169 0.20 13.56 -1.97
CA CYS A 169 0.86 12.86 -0.87
C CYS A 169 1.23 13.81 0.28
N ASN A 170 1.76 14.98 -0.03
CA ASN A 170 2.09 15.99 0.98
C ASN A 170 0.83 16.50 1.70
N ALA A 171 -0.29 16.70 1.00
CA ALA A 171 -1.55 17.09 1.62
C ALA A 171 -2.11 16.01 2.58
N VAL A 172 -1.89 14.72 2.28
CA VAL A 172 -2.22 13.61 3.18
C VAL A 172 -1.30 13.61 4.41
N LEU A 173 0.01 13.79 4.21
CA LEU A 173 1.00 13.84 5.30
C LEU A 173 0.77 15.02 6.24
N ASP A 174 0.33 16.17 5.74
CA ASP A 174 -0.06 17.33 6.56
C ASP A 174 -1.23 17.01 7.52
N ILE A 175 -2.14 16.10 7.11
CA ILE A 175 -3.23 15.63 7.98
C ILE A 175 -2.71 14.64 9.02
N TRP A 176 -1.86 13.71 8.61
CA TRP A 176 -1.40 12.63 9.49
C TRP A 176 -0.34 13.08 10.48
N GLU A 177 0.52 14.04 10.10
CA GLU A 177 1.59 14.60 10.94
C GLU A 177 2.47 13.48 11.52
N PRO A 178 3.13 12.66 10.66
CA PRO A 178 3.89 11.51 11.12
C PRO A 178 5.06 11.92 12.01
N THR A 179 5.38 11.06 12.98
CA THR A 179 6.48 11.24 13.93
C THR A 179 7.45 10.06 13.87
N SER A 180 8.59 10.15 14.57
CA SER A 180 9.53 9.04 14.69
C SER A 180 8.89 7.77 15.28
N ASP A 181 7.95 7.94 16.19
CA ASP A 181 7.30 6.84 16.91
C ASP A 181 6.05 6.31 16.20
N ASN A 182 5.50 7.10 15.28
CA ASN A 182 4.35 6.72 14.45
C ASN A 182 4.56 7.22 13.02
N LYS A 183 5.33 6.46 12.26
CA LYS A 183 5.63 6.76 10.86
C LYS A 183 4.41 6.53 9.98
N ALA A 184 4.30 7.33 8.92
CA ALA A 184 3.39 7.07 7.82
C ALA A 184 4.11 6.32 6.68
N ILE A 185 3.34 5.74 5.78
CA ILE A 185 3.84 5.09 4.56
C ILE A 185 3.23 5.81 3.36
N ILE A 186 4.08 6.20 2.41
CA ILE A 186 3.67 6.62 1.07
C ILE A 186 4.12 5.55 0.10
N ASN A 187 3.17 4.95 -0.61
CA ASN A 187 3.43 3.86 -1.52
C ASN A 187 3.21 4.30 -2.97
N LEU A 188 4.18 4.05 -3.84
CA LEU A 188 4.16 4.45 -5.24
C LEU A 188 3.92 3.22 -6.13
N PRO A 189 2.66 2.95 -6.55
CA PRO A 189 2.36 1.78 -7.34
C PRO A 189 2.60 2.03 -8.84
N THR A 190 3.33 1.13 -9.50
CA THR A 190 3.26 1.01 -10.94
C THR A 190 2.03 0.18 -11.31
N THR A 191 0.84 0.73 -11.07
CA THR A 191 -0.46 0.04 -11.31
C THR A 191 -0.53 -0.57 -12.70
N VAL A 192 0.04 0.13 -13.69
CA VAL A 192 0.48 -0.42 -14.98
C VAL A 192 1.89 0.07 -15.20
N GLU A 193 2.83 -0.85 -15.45
CA GLU A 193 4.22 -0.53 -15.72
C GLU A 193 4.35 0.09 -17.13
N ASN A 194 4.21 1.41 -17.22
CA ASN A 194 4.20 2.14 -18.50
C ASN A 194 5.43 3.04 -18.73
N ALA A 195 6.36 3.06 -17.79
CA ALA A 195 7.64 3.78 -17.91
C ALA A 195 8.84 2.82 -17.83
N MET A 196 10.01 3.30 -18.25
CA MET A 196 11.26 2.54 -18.09
C MET A 196 11.75 2.62 -16.63
N PRO A 197 12.45 1.60 -16.11
CA PRO A 197 12.87 1.55 -14.69
C PRO A 197 13.67 2.75 -14.22
N HIS A 198 14.55 3.31 -15.06
CA HIS A 198 15.32 4.51 -14.71
C HIS A 198 14.43 5.77 -14.61
N VAL A 199 13.31 5.82 -15.36
CA VAL A 199 12.33 6.92 -15.24
C VAL A 199 11.59 6.79 -13.90
N PHE A 200 11.12 5.59 -13.58
CA PHE A 200 10.49 5.32 -12.27
C PHE A 200 11.44 5.64 -11.12
N ALA A 201 12.69 5.16 -11.19
CA ALA A 201 13.70 5.50 -10.18
C ALA A 201 13.93 7.00 -10.02
N SER A 202 13.90 7.77 -11.12
CA SER A 202 14.00 9.24 -11.05
C SER A 202 12.78 9.87 -10.36
N GLN A 203 11.59 9.32 -10.55
CA GLN A 203 10.38 9.75 -9.84
C GLN A 203 10.47 9.42 -8.34
N VAL A 204 10.98 8.23 -7.98
CA VAL A 204 11.25 7.85 -6.59
C VAL A 204 12.28 8.78 -5.94
N GLU A 205 13.38 9.10 -6.64
CA GLU A 205 14.39 10.05 -6.16
C GLU A 205 13.77 11.45 -5.93
N TYR A 206 12.88 11.89 -6.81
CA TYR A 206 12.15 13.13 -6.66
C TYR A 206 11.28 13.13 -5.39
N PHE A 207 10.51 12.06 -5.16
CA PHE A 207 9.74 11.89 -3.92
C PHE A 207 10.63 11.85 -2.69
N ASN A 208 11.71 11.07 -2.71
CA ASN A 208 12.68 11.01 -1.62
C ASN A 208 13.25 12.37 -1.22
N LYS A 209 13.34 13.30 -2.17
CA LYS A 209 13.89 14.65 -1.95
C LYS A 209 12.84 15.66 -1.47
N TYR A 210 11.60 15.57 -1.95
CA TYR A 210 10.62 16.65 -1.77
C TYR A 210 9.39 16.24 -0.94
N LEU A 211 9.32 14.98 -0.50
CA LEU A 211 8.25 14.52 0.38
C LEU A 211 8.37 15.18 1.75
N LEU A 212 7.25 15.74 2.25
CA LEU A 212 7.21 16.33 3.59
C LEU A 212 7.43 15.25 4.67
N HIS A 213 8.05 15.65 5.77
CA HIS A 213 8.36 14.74 6.90
C HIS A 213 9.10 13.47 6.49
N ARG A 214 9.96 13.54 5.45
CA ARG A 214 10.61 12.36 4.86
C ARG A 214 11.27 11.43 5.88
N GLU A 215 11.84 11.96 6.94
CA GLU A 215 12.47 11.20 8.04
C GLU A 215 11.47 10.36 8.85
N ASN A 216 10.21 10.75 8.83
CA ASN A 216 9.09 10.08 9.51
C ASN A 216 8.17 9.30 8.54
N VAL A 217 8.59 9.17 7.28
CA VAL A 217 7.83 8.45 6.24
C VAL A 217 8.64 7.29 5.71
N LEU A 218 8.01 6.13 5.61
CA LEU A 218 8.52 5.02 4.83
C LEU A 218 8.06 5.19 3.38
N LEU A 219 9.00 5.33 2.46
CA LEU A 219 8.71 5.38 1.03
C LEU A 219 8.68 3.94 0.50
N SER A 220 7.50 3.50 0.10
CA SER A 220 7.20 2.16 -0.37
C SER A 220 6.98 2.13 -1.87
N LEU A 221 7.30 1.02 -2.50
CA LEU A 221 7.07 0.78 -3.92
C LEU A 221 6.25 -0.48 -4.11
N HIS A 222 5.32 -0.44 -5.08
CA HIS A 222 4.50 -1.58 -5.47
C HIS A 222 4.60 -1.80 -6.99
N PRO A 223 5.67 -2.43 -7.47
CA PRO A 223 5.85 -2.65 -8.88
C PRO A 223 5.00 -3.82 -9.41
N HIS A 224 4.26 -3.57 -10.51
CA HIS A 224 3.77 -4.62 -11.40
C HIS A 224 4.81 -4.93 -12.48
N ASN A 225 4.58 -5.98 -13.25
CA ASN A 225 5.56 -6.55 -14.18
C ASN A 225 5.08 -6.55 -15.64
N ASP A 226 4.29 -5.55 -16.04
CA ASP A 226 3.68 -5.49 -17.39
C ASP A 226 4.69 -5.49 -18.52
N ARG A 227 5.87 -4.93 -18.28
CA ARG A 227 6.98 -4.87 -19.25
C ARG A 227 8.05 -5.93 -18.98
N GLY A 228 7.91 -6.74 -17.92
CA GLY A 228 8.93 -7.67 -17.47
C GLY A 228 10.12 -7.00 -16.76
N SER A 229 9.95 -5.77 -16.27
CA SER A 229 11.02 -5.01 -15.61
C SER A 229 10.71 -4.63 -14.16
N GLY A 230 9.70 -5.24 -13.53
CA GLY A 230 9.30 -4.95 -12.14
C GLY A 230 10.43 -5.13 -11.12
N ILE A 231 11.30 -6.13 -11.28
CA ILE A 231 12.49 -6.31 -10.44
C ILE A 231 13.43 -5.10 -10.58
N SER A 232 13.68 -4.64 -11.81
CA SER A 232 14.51 -3.46 -12.03
C SER A 232 13.88 -2.18 -11.48
N ASP A 233 12.56 -2.05 -11.51
CA ASP A 233 11.83 -0.95 -10.86
C ASP A 233 12.07 -0.97 -9.35
N ALA A 234 11.99 -2.13 -8.71
CA ALA A 234 12.24 -2.31 -7.29
C ALA A 234 13.71 -1.99 -6.92
N GLU A 235 14.68 -2.61 -7.60
CA GLU A 235 16.11 -2.43 -7.31
C GLU A 235 16.56 -0.98 -7.49
N LEU A 236 16.24 -0.37 -8.63
CA LEU A 236 16.59 1.02 -8.88
C LEU A 236 15.83 1.99 -7.98
N GLY A 237 14.58 1.66 -7.62
CA GLY A 237 13.79 2.43 -6.67
C GLY A 237 14.39 2.44 -5.26
N ILE A 238 14.91 1.31 -4.77
CA ILE A 238 15.64 1.25 -3.50
C ILE A 238 16.94 2.06 -3.57
N LEU A 239 17.69 1.98 -4.66
CA LEU A 239 18.86 2.83 -4.88
C LEU A 239 18.50 4.33 -4.94
N ALA A 240 17.29 4.66 -5.41
CA ALA A 240 16.76 6.02 -5.46
C ALA A 240 16.28 6.55 -4.09
N GLY A 241 16.17 5.68 -3.08
CA GLY A 241 15.89 6.06 -1.70
C GLY A 241 14.57 5.52 -1.13
N ALA A 242 13.92 4.55 -1.78
CA ALA A 242 12.80 3.85 -1.16
C ALA A 242 13.27 2.97 0.01
N ASP A 243 12.37 2.70 0.94
CA ASP A 243 12.62 1.97 2.19
C ASP A 243 11.97 0.58 2.19
N ARG A 244 10.92 0.39 1.35
CA ARG A 244 10.04 -0.77 1.42
C ARG A 244 9.58 -1.19 0.02
N ILE A 245 9.38 -2.50 -0.16
CA ILE A 245 8.84 -3.10 -1.39
C ILE A 245 7.63 -3.97 -1.04
N GLU A 246 6.58 -3.83 -1.82
CA GLU A 246 5.44 -4.75 -1.87
C GLU A 246 5.58 -5.66 -3.08
N GLY A 247 5.40 -6.96 -2.88
CA GLY A 247 5.53 -7.96 -3.93
C GLY A 247 4.82 -9.26 -3.55
N THR A 248 4.89 -10.24 -4.44
CA THR A 248 4.28 -11.56 -4.23
C THR A 248 5.30 -12.66 -4.46
N LEU A 249 5.14 -13.78 -3.79
CA LEU A 249 5.93 -14.98 -4.05
C LEU A 249 5.69 -15.45 -5.51
N PHE A 250 6.79 -15.61 -6.24
CA PHE A 250 6.78 -16.02 -7.65
C PHE A 250 6.09 -15.03 -8.60
N GLY A 251 5.94 -13.78 -8.19
CA GLY A 251 5.37 -12.72 -9.03
C GLY A 251 3.88 -12.90 -9.33
N ASN A 252 3.13 -13.65 -8.51
CA ASN A 252 1.69 -13.83 -8.73
C ASN A 252 0.94 -12.50 -8.70
N GLY A 253 -0.03 -12.30 -9.59
CA GLY A 253 -0.81 -11.07 -9.66
C GLY A 253 -1.59 -10.92 -10.95
N GLU A 254 -2.30 -9.81 -11.08
CA GLU A 254 -3.05 -9.46 -12.29
C GLU A 254 -2.12 -9.30 -13.49
N ARG A 255 -2.66 -9.61 -14.68
CA ARG A 255 -1.95 -9.52 -15.97
C ARG A 255 -0.65 -10.33 -15.98
N THR A 256 0.49 -9.67 -15.94
CA THR A 256 1.83 -10.31 -15.92
C THR A 256 2.37 -10.50 -14.50
N GLY A 257 1.64 -10.07 -13.50
CA GLY A 257 1.96 -10.24 -12.09
C GLY A 257 2.56 -9.02 -11.39
N ASN A 258 2.84 -9.22 -10.13
CA ASN A 258 3.61 -8.30 -9.28
C ASN A 258 5.13 -8.53 -9.43
N VAL A 259 5.93 -7.68 -8.82
CA VAL A 259 7.35 -7.98 -8.60
C VAL A 259 7.48 -9.21 -7.70
N ASP A 260 8.41 -10.11 -8.06
CA ASP A 260 8.75 -11.30 -7.30
C ASP A 260 9.80 -10.97 -6.22
#